data_2845e7e8fcbb1de81d8c914c38dde627
#
_entry.id   2845e7e8fcbb1de81d8c914c38dde627
#
_cell.length_a   1.000
_cell.length_b   1.000
_cell.length_c   1.000
_cell.angle_alpha   90.00
_cell.angle_beta   90.00
_cell.angle_gamma   90.00
#
_symmetry.space_group_name_H-M   'P 1'
#
loop_
_entity.id
_entity.type
_entity.pdbx_description
1 polymer ?
#
loop_
_entity_poly.entity_id
_entity_poly.type
_entity_poly.pdbx_seq_one_letter_code
_entity_poly.pdbx_strand_id
1 'polypeptide(L)'
;HGWAVRPTLRLALFSGVFSLTGSQETSMTDQPTIAIAQINPTVGDIAANVELIRAARAQAQDLGCDLVMTGELAVSGYPPEDLVLKKSFQDAVKKAVLGLAKLTSDGGPGLLISAPWVDDAHLYNAALLLDGGKIKAVVPKCVLPNYGVFDEKRLFTPGDQPGAVNFRGIKLGIMTCEDMWGADVAQTLMKDGAEVLLVLNGSPFELDKSHMRIDLARERAHETGLPLVYANQVGGQDELVFDGGSFVINESGDLKVQFPVFESRVEAVSFGWDNDILAPKPGLMVDALDENEAIYKALVLGLRDYVNKNYFPGVMIGLSGGVDSAITAAVAVDALGADRVHCVMMPSPYTSKESLEDAAEAAKLLGVKLDTIAIQPAMEAFEGLLREQFVQHPADTTEENIQARSRGLILMAMSNKFGYMVVSTGNKSEMSVGYATLYGDMCGGYNVLKDVYKTRVYQLCAWRNANHTDGLMGPTGMAVPER
;
A
#
# COMPACT_ATOMS: atom_id res chain seq x y z
N HIS A 1 -33.99 -18.99 82.43
CA HIS A 1 -35.31 -18.38 82.33
C HIS A 1 -35.41 -17.57 81.03
N GLY A 2 -36.15 -17.82 80.08
CA GLY A 2 -37.50 -18.27 79.87
C GLY A 2 -37.75 -18.30 78.40
N TRP A 3 -38.46 -19.27 78.06
CA TRP A 3 -39.27 -19.59 76.90
C TRP A 3 -39.94 -18.41 76.16
N ALA A 4 -40.01 -18.50 74.78
CA ALA A 4 -41.30 -18.45 74.09
C ALA A 4 -41.20 -18.48 72.56
N VAL A 5 -41.76 -19.47 71.97
CA VAL A 5 -42.79 -19.56 70.90
C VAL A 5 -42.42 -18.94 69.53
N ARG A 6 -42.29 -19.87 68.56
CA ARG A 6 -42.34 -19.61 67.09
C ARG A 6 -43.76 -19.30 66.63
N PRO A 7 -43.90 -18.57 65.52
CA PRO A 7 -44.92 -18.95 64.55
C PRO A 7 -44.27 -19.30 63.17
N THR A 8 -44.80 -20.37 62.61
CA THR A 8 -44.65 -20.88 61.28
C THR A 8 -45.08 -19.85 60.22
N LEU A 9 -44.16 -19.54 59.24
CA LEU A 9 -44.57 -18.90 58.01
C LEU A 9 -44.38 -19.87 56.84
N ARG A 10 -45.46 -20.08 56.09
CA ARG A 10 -45.52 -20.92 54.87
C ARG A 10 -44.65 -20.30 53.78
N LEU A 11 -43.76 -21.12 53.17
CA LEU A 11 -43.10 -20.83 51.89
C LEU A 11 -44.13 -20.91 50.77
N ALA A 12 -44.37 -19.77 50.09
CA ALA A 12 -44.99 -19.75 48.78
C ALA A 12 -43.86 -19.92 47.75
N LEU A 13 -43.88 -21.06 47.07
CA LEU A 13 -43.02 -21.32 45.89
C LEU A 13 -43.52 -20.44 44.74
N PHE A 14 -42.80 -19.37 44.43
CA PHE A 14 -42.89 -18.69 43.15
C PHE A 14 -41.90 -19.37 42.20
N SER A 15 -42.42 -20.19 41.30
CA SER A 15 -41.72 -20.69 40.10
C SER A 15 -41.59 -19.54 39.09
N GLY A 16 -40.54 -18.72 39.25
CA GLY A 16 -40.08 -17.78 38.23
C GLY A 16 -39.20 -18.52 37.23
N VAL A 17 -39.76 -18.80 36.07
CA VAL A 17 -39.02 -19.23 34.91
C VAL A 17 -38.14 -18.05 34.49
N PHE A 18 -36.83 -18.07 34.85
CA PHE A 18 -35.85 -17.22 34.22
C PHE A 18 -35.63 -17.74 32.80
N SER A 19 -36.27 -17.10 31.83
CA SER A 19 -35.92 -17.19 30.43
C SER A 19 -34.50 -16.63 30.30
N LEU A 20 -33.54 -17.51 30.09
CA LEU A 20 -32.23 -17.15 29.55
C LEU A 20 -32.53 -16.57 28.17
N THR A 21 -32.40 -15.25 28.05
CA THR A 21 -32.34 -14.58 26.75
C THR A 21 -31.10 -15.13 26.03
N GLY A 22 -31.33 -16.10 25.17
CA GLY A 22 -30.33 -16.53 24.20
C GLY A 22 -29.93 -15.31 23.40
N SER A 23 -28.60 -15.06 23.29
CA SER A 23 -28.08 -14.17 22.29
C SER A 23 -28.62 -14.65 20.94
N GLN A 24 -29.50 -13.86 20.32
CA GLN A 24 -29.90 -14.10 18.94
C GLN A 24 -28.61 -13.98 18.11
N GLU A 25 -28.15 -15.08 17.56
CA GLU A 25 -27.18 -15.05 16.48
C GLU A 25 -27.90 -14.34 15.33
N THR A 26 -27.39 -13.14 14.98
CA THR A 26 -27.87 -12.42 13.80
C THR A 26 -27.53 -13.29 12.58
N SER A 27 -28.55 -13.80 11.89
CA SER A 27 -28.38 -14.44 10.58
C SER A 27 -28.11 -13.35 9.53
N MET A 28 -27.30 -13.65 8.53
CA MET A 28 -27.21 -12.80 7.36
C MET A 28 -28.57 -12.70 6.64
N THR A 29 -28.76 -11.59 5.93
CA THR A 29 -29.93 -11.39 5.07
C THR A 29 -29.93 -12.42 3.93
N ASP A 30 -31.07 -12.64 3.26
CA ASP A 30 -31.14 -13.45 2.03
C ASP A 30 -30.22 -12.94 0.92
N GLN A 31 -29.67 -11.73 1.06
CA GLN A 31 -28.75 -11.07 0.15
C GLN A 31 -27.55 -10.50 0.92
N PRO A 32 -26.56 -11.34 1.25
CA PRO A 32 -25.38 -10.89 1.99
C PRO A 32 -24.58 -9.83 1.21
N THR A 33 -24.07 -8.85 1.93
CA THR A 33 -23.31 -7.74 1.33
C THR A 33 -21.94 -7.60 2.02
N ILE A 34 -20.88 -7.68 1.22
CA ILE A 34 -19.50 -7.55 1.68
C ILE A 34 -18.95 -6.21 1.17
N ALA A 35 -18.46 -5.38 2.08
CA ALA A 35 -17.69 -4.20 1.71
C ALA A 35 -16.21 -4.57 1.54
N ILE A 36 -15.63 -4.23 0.40
CA ILE A 36 -14.20 -4.31 0.17
C ILE A 36 -13.61 -2.95 0.49
N ALA A 37 -12.70 -2.91 1.47
CA ALA A 37 -11.99 -1.71 1.90
C ALA A 37 -10.55 -1.71 1.34
N GLN A 38 -10.40 -1.12 0.16
CA GLN A 38 -9.11 -0.81 -0.47
C GLN A 38 -8.54 0.44 0.19
N ILE A 39 -7.77 0.26 1.27
CA ILE A 39 -7.24 1.34 2.11
C ILE A 39 -5.72 1.44 1.99
N ASN A 40 -5.16 2.57 2.44
CA ASN A 40 -3.72 2.88 2.39
C ASN A 40 -3.11 2.89 3.80
N PRO A 41 -2.79 1.74 4.38
CA PRO A 41 -2.18 1.66 5.70
C PRO A 41 -0.72 2.13 5.67
N THR A 42 -0.24 2.60 6.81
CA THR A 42 1.17 2.98 7.03
C THR A 42 1.83 1.95 7.92
N VAL A 43 2.99 1.43 7.52
CA VAL A 43 3.77 0.50 8.34
C VAL A 43 4.15 1.16 9.67
N GLY A 44 3.81 0.49 10.77
CA GLY A 44 4.14 0.92 12.12
C GLY A 44 3.14 1.90 12.75
N ASP A 45 2.30 2.58 11.98
CA ASP A 45 1.28 3.50 12.52
C ASP A 45 -0.04 2.76 12.80
N ILE A 46 -0.01 1.90 13.82
CA ILE A 46 -1.18 1.11 14.23
C ILE A 46 -2.40 1.98 14.53
N ALA A 47 -2.18 3.17 15.11
CA ALA A 47 -3.28 4.05 15.51
C ALA A 47 -4.01 4.62 14.28
N ALA A 48 -3.28 5.16 13.31
CA ALA A 48 -3.86 5.66 12.07
C ALA A 48 -4.52 4.53 11.25
N ASN A 49 -3.88 3.36 11.17
CA ASN A 49 -4.44 2.21 10.47
C ASN A 49 -5.77 1.73 11.09
N VAL A 50 -5.87 1.73 12.41
CA VAL A 50 -7.13 1.44 13.12
C VAL A 50 -8.23 2.44 12.75
N GLU A 51 -7.90 3.74 12.65
CA GLU A 51 -8.88 4.76 12.25
C GLU A 51 -9.31 4.61 10.78
N LEU A 52 -8.41 4.20 9.86
CA LEU A 52 -8.78 3.85 8.49
C LEU A 52 -9.79 2.67 8.46
N ILE A 53 -9.53 1.61 9.24
CA ILE A 53 -10.43 0.46 9.34
C ILE A 53 -11.78 0.88 9.95
N ARG A 54 -11.78 1.73 10.98
CA ARG A 54 -13.00 2.27 11.59
C ARG A 54 -13.83 3.10 10.60
N ALA A 55 -13.17 3.97 9.85
CA ALA A 55 -13.81 4.81 8.83
C ALA A 55 -14.43 3.92 7.73
N ALA A 56 -13.68 2.91 7.24
CA ALA A 56 -14.20 1.96 6.26
C ALA A 56 -15.41 1.18 6.79
N ARG A 57 -15.38 0.77 8.08
CA ARG A 57 -16.53 0.09 8.70
C ARG A 57 -17.75 1.01 8.83
N ALA A 58 -17.55 2.26 9.20
CA ALA A 58 -18.66 3.23 9.31
C ALA A 58 -19.31 3.44 7.94
N GLN A 59 -18.51 3.64 6.88
CA GLN A 59 -19.01 3.75 5.51
C GLN A 59 -19.76 2.48 5.07
N ALA A 60 -19.24 1.29 5.39
CA ALA A 60 -19.90 0.03 5.08
C ALA A 60 -21.22 -0.13 5.84
N GLN A 61 -21.33 0.37 7.07
CA GLN A 61 -22.57 0.38 7.84
C GLN A 61 -23.63 1.27 7.18
N ASP A 62 -23.24 2.44 6.69
CA ASP A 62 -24.13 3.36 5.96
C ASP A 62 -24.60 2.73 4.63
N LEU A 63 -23.78 1.86 4.03
CA LEU A 63 -24.10 1.08 2.82
C LEU A 63 -24.92 -0.19 3.11
N GLY A 64 -25.21 -0.50 4.38
CA GLY A 64 -25.96 -1.68 4.80
C GLY A 64 -25.21 -3.00 4.63
N CYS A 65 -23.89 -3.01 4.71
CA CYS A 65 -23.07 -4.21 4.56
C CYS A 65 -23.09 -5.08 5.83
N ASP A 66 -22.90 -6.38 5.65
CA ASP A 66 -22.80 -7.37 6.72
C ASP A 66 -21.36 -7.56 7.20
N LEU A 67 -20.39 -7.50 6.28
CA LEU A 67 -18.97 -7.73 6.52
C LEU A 67 -18.13 -6.67 5.81
N VAL A 68 -17.05 -6.26 6.45
CA VAL A 68 -15.99 -5.45 5.81
C VAL A 68 -14.73 -6.28 5.73
N MET A 69 -14.09 -6.36 4.56
CA MET A 69 -12.77 -6.97 4.43
C MET A 69 -11.72 -5.95 3.98
N THR A 70 -10.52 -6.07 4.55
CA THR A 70 -9.36 -5.24 4.21
C THR A 70 -8.30 -6.04 3.46
N GLY A 71 -7.23 -5.39 3.03
CA GLY A 71 -6.03 -6.07 2.56
C GLY A 71 -5.23 -6.76 3.67
N GLU A 72 -4.15 -7.41 3.29
CA GLU A 72 -3.20 -8.12 4.14
C GLU A 72 -2.51 -7.17 5.11
N LEU A 73 -2.31 -7.62 6.36
CA LEU A 73 -1.65 -6.89 7.47
C LEU A 73 -2.10 -5.43 7.65
N ALA A 74 -3.37 -5.13 7.33
CA ALA A 74 -3.90 -3.77 7.36
C ALA A 74 -3.74 -3.06 8.71
N VAL A 75 -3.67 -3.79 9.84
CA VAL A 75 -3.49 -3.21 11.17
C VAL A 75 -2.07 -2.71 11.39
N SER A 76 -1.07 -3.45 10.91
CA SER A 76 0.36 -3.09 11.06
C SER A 76 0.92 -2.28 9.90
N GLY A 77 0.24 -2.30 8.75
CA GLY A 77 0.81 -1.98 7.45
C GLY A 77 1.65 -3.13 6.89
N TYR A 78 1.84 -3.19 5.57
CA TYR A 78 2.61 -4.21 4.86
C TYR A 78 3.66 -3.56 3.95
N PRO A 79 4.91 -4.06 3.90
CA PRO A 79 5.50 -5.12 4.72
C PRO A 79 5.99 -4.57 6.08
N PRO A 80 5.70 -5.23 7.19
CA PRO A 80 6.04 -4.72 8.53
C PRO A 80 7.49 -4.96 8.94
N GLU A 81 8.24 -5.75 8.17
CA GLU A 81 9.65 -6.09 8.40
C GLU A 81 9.92 -6.53 9.85
N ASP A 82 11.10 -6.22 10.39
CA ASP A 82 11.52 -6.61 11.74
C ASP A 82 10.69 -5.99 12.89
N LEU A 83 9.76 -5.08 12.60
CA LEU A 83 8.86 -4.53 13.62
C LEU A 83 8.05 -5.62 14.30
N VAL A 84 7.61 -6.64 13.54
CA VAL A 84 6.78 -7.74 14.06
C VAL A 84 7.50 -8.61 15.09
N LEU A 85 8.84 -8.59 15.13
CA LEU A 85 9.63 -9.33 16.11
C LEU A 85 9.68 -8.63 17.47
N LYS A 86 9.31 -7.34 17.55
CA LYS A 86 9.33 -6.58 18.79
C LYS A 86 8.08 -6.87 19.63
N LYS A 87 8.28 -7.35 20.87
CA LYS A 87 7.17 -7.66 21.78
C LYS A 87 6.22 -6.48 22.01
N SER A 88 6.75 -5.26 22.14
CA SER A 88 5.92 -4.05 22.31
C SER A 88 5.02 -3.78 21.09
N PHE A 89 5.49 -4.07 19.88
CA PHE A 89 4.72 -3.95 18.66
C PHE A 89 3.61 -5.00 18.60
N GLN A 90 3.93 -6.27 18.91
CA GLN A 90 2.96 -7.36 18.98
C GLN A 90 1.83 -7.05 19.99
N ASP A 91 2.19 -6.52 21.17
CA ASP A 91 1.22 -6.15 22.21
C ASP A 91 0.34 -4.98 21.76
N ALA A 92 0.89 -4.00 21.05
CA ALA A 92 0.13 -2.89 20.48
C ALA A 92 -0.85 -3.37 19.40
N VAL A 93 -0.42 -4.24 18.48
CA VAL A 93 -1.29 -4.88 17.47
C VAL A 93 -2.41 -5.67 18.13
N LYS A 94 -2.09 -6.51 19.11
CA LYS A 94 -3.09 -7.30 19.84
C LYS A 94 -4.14 -6.40 20.52
N LYS A 95 -3.71 -5.33 21.17
CA LYS A 95 -4.60 -4.34 21.78
C LYS A 95 -5.51 -3.67 20.74
N ALA A 96 -4.97 -3.32 19.57
CA ALA A 96 -5.72 -2.72 18.48
C ALA A 96 -6.80 -3.67 17.95
N VAL A 97 -6.45 -4.93 17.67
CA VAL A 97 -7.39 -5.97 17.22
C VAL A 97 -8.51 -6.20 18.22
N LEU A 98 -8.19 -6.29 19.53
CA LEU A 98 -9.21 -6.43 20.58
C LEU A 98 -10.12 -5.19 20.66
N GLY A 99 -9.60 -4.01 20.40
CA GLY A 99 -10.38 -2.77 20.29
C GLY A 99 -11.35 -2.78 19.10
N LEU A 100 -10.87 -3.24 17.93
CA LEU A 100 -11.70 -3.43 16.74
C LEU A 100 -12.75 -4.53 16.94
N ALA A 101 -12.39 -5.64 17.58
CA ALA A 101 -13.36 -6.68 17.92
C ALA A 101 -14.50 -6.11 18.79
N LYS A 102 -14.15 -5.36 19.84
CA LYS A 102 -15.17 -4.74 20.71
C LYS A 102 -16.10 -3.80 19.94
N LEU A 103 -15.62 -3.12 18.91
CA LEU A 103 -16.42 -2.21 18.08
C LEU A 103 -17.59 -2.98 17.41
N THR A 104 -17.40 -4.24 17.03
CA THR A 104 -18.43 -5.05 16.36
C THR A 104 -19.55 -5.52 17.29
N SER A 105 -19.58 -5.11 18.56
CA SER A 105 -20.66 -5.46 19.50
C SER A 105 -21.95 -4.66 19.30
N ASP A 106 -21.94 -3.69 18.40
CA ASP A 106 -23.06 -2.80 18.08
C ASP A 106 -24.12 -3.43 17.14
N GLY A 107 -23.88 -4.65 16.66
CA GLY A 107 -24.75 -5.34 15.71
C GLY A 107 -24.59 -4.89 14.24
N GLY A 108 -23.67 -3.96 13.96
CA GLY A 108 -23.32 -3.55 12.60
C GLY A 108 -22.42 -4.56 11.87
N PRO A 109 -21.71 -4.12 10.81
CA PRO A 109 -20.85 -5.00 10.02
C PRO A 109 -19.77 -5.68 10.85
N GLY A 110 -19.54 -6.99 10.62
CA GLY A 110 -18.35 -7.69 11.07
C GLY A 110 -17.09 -7.16 10.36
N LEU A 111 -15.92 -7.53 10.84
CA LEU A 111 -14.64 -7.16 10.24
C LEU A 111 -13.83 -8.42 9.91
N LEU A 112 -13.37 -8.53 8.68
CA LEU A 112 -12.33 -9.46 8.25
C LEU A 112 -11.08 -8.65 7.95
N ILE A 113 -10.15 -8.66 8.88
CA ILE A 113 -8.89 -7.89 8.84
C ILE A 113 -7.70 -8.83 8.90
N SER A 114 -6.50 -8.31 8.59
CA SER A 114 -5.26 -9.07 8.77
C SER A 114 -4.28 -8.31 9.67
N ALA A 115 -3.56 -9.07 10.50
CA ALA A 115 -2.57 -8.55 11.44
C ALA A 115 -1.50 -9.59 11.77
N PRO A 116 -0.29 -9.18 12.19
CA PRO A 116 0.65 -10.06 12.88
C PRO A 116 0.01 -10.57 14.17
N TRP A 117 -0.07 -11.88 14.34
CA TRP A 117 -0.75 -12.51 15.47
C TRP A 117 0.11 -13.55 16.15
N VAL A 118 0.26 -13.43 17.48
CA VAL A 118 1.00 -14.38 18.29
C VAL A 118 0.02 -15.35 18.95
N ASP A 119 0.23 -16.64 18.71
CA ASP A 119 -0.47 -17.74 19.33
C ASP A 119 0.52 -18.86 19.68
N ASP A 120 0.45 -19.43 20.88
CA ASP A 120 1.34 -20.46 21.40
C ASP A 120 2.84 -20.25 21.10
N ALA A 121 3.34 -19.01 21.30
CA ALA A 121 4.71 -18.58 21.03
C ALA A 121 5.11 -18.53 19.54
N HIS A 122 4.22 -18.79 18.61
CA HIS A 122 4.43 -18.60 17.17
C HIS A 122 3.87 -17.25 16.71
N LEU A 123 4.55 -16.63 15.77
CA LEU A 123 4.12 -15.39 15.14
C LEU A 123 3.57 -15.73 13.74
N TYR A 124 2.33 -15.36 13.49
CA TYR A 124 1.64 -15.60 12.24
C TYR A 124 1.31 -14.29 11.52
N ASN A 125 1.34 -14.30 10.20
CA ASN A 125 0.55 -13.41 9.37
C ASN A 125 -0.85 -14.01 9.32
N ALA A 126 -1.85 -13.37 9.95
CA ALA A 126 -3.15 -13.98 10.13
C ALA A 126 -4.30 -13.08 9.71
N ALA A 127 -5.30 -13.66 9.04
CA ALA A 127 -6.59 -13.07 8.89
C ALA A 127 -7.44 -13.33 10.16
N LEU A 128 -8.17 -12.30 10.61
CA LEU A 128 -8.99 -12.36 11.82
C LEU A 128 -10.42 -11.93 11.50
N LEU A 129 -11.36 -12.80 11.79
CA LEU A 129 -12.79 -12.49 11.71
C LEU A 129 -13.28 -11.98 13.06
N LEU A 130 -13.76 -10.75 13.09
CA LEU A 130 -14.26 -10.05 14.27
C LEU A 130 -15.76 -9.81 14.12
N ASP A 131 -16.55 -10.33 15.05
CA ASP A 131 -18.01 -10.15 15.05
C ASP A 131 -18.60 -10.30 16.45
N GLY A 132 -19.69 -9.56 16.73
CA GLY A 132 -20.39 -9.62 18.00
C GLY A 132 -19.51 -9.32 19.22
N GLY A 133 -18.55 -8.42 19.07
CA GLY A 133 -17.62 -8.00 20.14
C GLY A 133 -16.45 -8.95 20.39
N LYS A 134 -16.22 -9.96 19.54
CA LYS A 134 -15.23 -11.03 19.75
C LYS A 134 -14.44 -11.35 18.49
N ILE A 135 -13.27 -11.96 18.66
CA ILE A 135 -12.56 -12.65 17.59
C ILE A 135 -13.27 -14.00 17.40
N LYS A 136 -13.88 -14.21 16.24
CA LYS A 136 -14.60 -15.45 15.89
C LYS A 136 -13.67 -16.51 15.33
N ALA A 137 -12.67 -16.08 14.54
CA ALA A 137 -11.66 -16.96 13.96
C ALA A 137 -10.34 -16.22 13.78
N VAL A 138 -9.26 -17.00 13.85
CA VAL A 138 -7.90 -16.61 13.46
C VAL A 138 -7.46 -17.63 12.40
N VAL A 139 -7.12 -17.13 11.20
CA VAL A 139 -6.73 -17.95 10.06
C VAL A 139 -5.30 -17.56 9.66
N PRO A 140 -4.27 -18.29 10.10
CA PRO A 140 -2.90 -18.06 9.73
C PRO A 140 -2.67 -18.31 8.23
N LYS A 141 -1.85 -17.47 7.58
CA LYS A 141 -1.39 -17.67 6.22
C LYS A 141 -0.59 -18.96 6.09
N CYS A 142 -0.93 -19.81 5.13
CA CYS A 142 -0.32 -21.13 4.94
C CYS A 142 0.95 -21.06 4.11
N VAL A 143 0.93 -20.27 3.04
CA VAL A 143 2.01 -20.15 2.07
C VAL A 143 2.73 -18.81 2.26
N LEU A 144 3.96 -18.87 2.77
CA LEU A 144 4.78 -17.67 3.02
C LEU A 144 5.72 -17.44 1.82
N PRO A 145 5.57 -16.33 1.07
CA PRO A 145 6.48 -16.01 -0.03
C PRO A 145 7.88 -15.65 0.50
N ASN A 146 8.91 -16.06 -0.25
CA ASN A 146 10.31 -15.77 0.08
C ASN A 146 11.13 -15.60 -1.19
N TYR A 147 10.69 -14.67 -2.05
CA TYR A 147 11.28 -14.33 -3.34
C TYR A 147 11.02 -12.85 -3.67
N GLY A 148 11.86 -12.27 -4.54
CA GLY A 148 11.73 -10.87 -4.93
C GLY A 148 11.80 -9.93 -3.72
N VAL A 149 10.72 -9.21 -3.47
CA VAL A 149 10.57 -8.27 -2.35
C VAL A 149 10.02 -8.91 -1.07
N PHE A 150 9.70 -10.20 -1.10
CA PHE A 150 9.08 -10.90 0.03
C PHE A 150 10.10 -11.70 0.85
N ASP A 151 10.05 -11.55 2.17
CA ASP A 151 10.89 -12.27 3.14
C ASP A 151 10.06 -12.76 4.34
N GLU A 152 8.88 -13.32 4.07
CA GLU A 152 7.95 -13.69 5.13
C GLU A 152 8.39 -14.92 5.93
N LYS A 153 9.13 -15.86 5.33
CA LYS A 153 9.61 -17.07 6.03
C LYS A 153 10.57 -16.76 7.19
N ARG A 154 11.25 -15.63 7.13
CA ARG A 154 12.12 -15.17 8.22
C ARG A 154 11.32 -14.64 9.41
N LEU A 155 10.12 -14.12 9.16
CA LEU A 155 9.33 -13.37 10.12
C LEU A 155 8.21 -14.20 10.73
N PHE A 156 7.53 -15.02 9.91
CA PHE A 156 6.29 -15.68 10.28
C PHE A 156 6.41 -17.22 10.24
N THR A 157 5.58 -17.85 11.05
CA THR A 157 5.35 -19.29 11.00
C THR A 157 4.22 -19.59 10.02
N PRO A 158 4.38 -20.56 9.08
CA PRO A 158 3.28 -20.96 8.22
C PRO A 158 2.15 -21.58 9.04
N GLY A 159 0.91 -21.28 8.67
CA GLY A 159 -0.27 -21.91 9.22
C GLY A 159 -0.50 -23.32 8.68
N ASP A 160 -1.30 -24.10 9.39
CA ASP A 160 -1.89 -25.33 8.86
C ASP A 160 -2.95 -25.03 7.80
N GLN A 161 -3.37 -26.06 7.04
CA GLN A 161 -4.44 -25.93 6.06
C GLN A 161 -5.73 -25.43 6.73
N PRO A 162 -6.35 -24.32 6.28
CA PRO A 162 -7.46 -23.71 6.96
C PRO A 162 -8.78 -24.45 6.69
N GLY A 163 -9.68 -24.38 7.65
CA GLY A 163 -11.09 -24.75 7.47
C GLY A 163 -11.97 -23.55 7.11
N ALA A 164 -13.14 -23.82 6.55
CA ALA A 164 -14.15 -22.80 6.28
C ALA A 164 -14.73 -22.23 7.60
N VAL A 165 -14.85 -20.91 7.68
CA VAL A 165 -15.29 -20.19 8.88
C VAL A 165 -16.74 -19.77 8.74
N ASN A 166 -17.61 -20.15 9.70
CA ASN A 166 -19.00 -19.68 9.70
C ASN A 166 -19.07 -18.20 10.12
N PHE A 167 -19.69 -17.40 9.28
CA PHE A 167 -20.04 -16.01 9.56
C PHE A 167 -21.55 -15.80 9.29
N ARG A 168 -22.32 -15.67 10.36
CA ARG A 168 -23.78 -15.41 10.31
C ARG A 168 -24.53 -16.34 9.37
N GLY A 169 -24.13 -17.62 9.29
CA GLY A 169 -24.77 -18.67 8.48
C GLY A 169 -24.09 -18.95 7.15
N ILE A 170 -23.14 -18.15 6.70
CA ILE A 170 -22.36 -18.39 5.48
C ILE A 170 -20.97 -18.92 5.84
N LYS A 171 -20.51 -19.93 5.13
CA LYS A 171 -19.15 -20.49 5.26
C LYS A 171 -18.16 -19.75 4.38
N LEU A 172 -17.27 -18.98 5.01
CA LEU A 172 -16.23 -18.20 4.36
C LEU A 172 -14.95 -19.04 4.19
N GLY A 173 -14.44 -19.14 2.98
CA GLY A 173 -13.09 -19.65 2.67
C GLY A 173 -12.08 -18.51 2.71
N ILE A 174 -11.35 -18.35 3.81
CA ILE A 174 -10.45 -17.21 4.02
C ILE A 174 -9.03 -17.61 3.62
N MET A 175 -8.41 -16.81 2.75
CA MET A 175 -7.05 -16.94 2.25
C MET A 175 -6.29 -15.62 2.38
N THR A 176 -4.98 -15.70 2.48
CA THR A 176 -4.12 -14.51 2.50
C THR A 176 -3.11 -14.59 1.36
N CYS A 177 -3.23 -13.68 0.38
CA CYS A 177 -2.28 -13.40 -0.69
C CYS A 177 -1.76 -14.67 -1.39
N GLU A 178 -0.55 -15.14 -1.04
CA GLU A 178 0.13 -16.30 -1.64
C GLU A 178 -0.67 -17.61 -1.52
N ASP A 179 -1.58 -17.72 -0.56
CA ASP A 179 -2.46 -18.89 -0.42
C ASP A 179 -3.33 -19.14 -1.67
N MET A 180 -3.61 -18.09 -2.45
CA MET A 180 -4.39 -18.18 -3.69
C MET A 180 -3.54 -18.66 -4.88
N TRP A 181 -2.20 -18.56 -4.83
CA TRP A 181 -1.34 -18.87 -5.98
C TRP A 181 -1.31 -20.36 -6.30
N GLY A 182 -1.41 -21.21 -5.30
CA GLY A 182 -1.59 -22.66 -5.45
C GLY A 182 -3.06 -23.09 -5.32
N ALA A 183 -3.38 -24.28 -5.80
CA ALA A 183 -4.72 -24.86 -5.73
C ALA A 183 -5.09 -25.40 -4.34
N ASP A 184 -4.09 -25.81 -3.54
CA ASP A 184 -4.27 -26.66 -2.36
C ASP A 184 -5.14 -26.03 -1.27
N VAL A 185 -4.91 -24.73 -0.97
CA VAL A 185 -5.67 -24.02 0.07
C VAL A 185 -7.12 -23.83 -0.36
N ALA A 186 -7.37 -23.36 -1.59
CA ALA A 186 -8.70 -23.15 -2.11
C ALA A 186 -9.51 -24.45 -2.18
N GLN A 187 -8.89 -25.56 -2.63
CA GLN A 187 -9.52 -26.88 -2.68
C GLN A 187 -9.82 -27.44 -1.29
N THR A 188 -8.97 -27.18 -0.31
CA THR A 188 -9.21 -27.60 1.09
C THR A 188 -10.41 -26.85 1.66
N LEU A 189 -10.50 -25.55 1.45
CA LEU A 189 -11.64 -24.72 1.88
C LEU A 189 -12.95 -25.16 1.21
N MET A 190 -12.93 -25.44 -0.10
CA MET A 190 -14.10 -25.97 -0.80
C MET A 190 -14.56 -27.31 -0.24
N LYS A 191 -13.65 -28.24 0.03
CA LYS A 191 -13.97 -29.55 0.65
C LYS A 191 -14.56 -29.42 2.04
N ASP A 192 -14.19 -28.38 2.81
CA ASP A 192 -14.75 -28.07 4.12
C ASP A 192 -16.07 -27.29 4.03
N GLY A 193 -16.54 -27.06 2.80
CA GLY A 193 -17.87 -26.49 2.51
C GLY A 193 -17.90 -24.97 2.49
N ALA A 194 -16.78 -24.31 2.14
CA ALA A 194 -16.79 -22.87 1.85
C ALA A 194 -17.79 -22.55 0.73
N GLU A 195 -18.45 -21.40 0.82
CA GLU A 195 -19.46 -20.92 -0.14
C GLU A 195 -18.95 -19.70 -0.93
N VAL A 196 -17.89 -19.04 -0.45
CA VAL A 196 -17.19 -17.93 -1.09
C VAL A 196 -15.73 -17.92 -0.64
N LEU A 197 -14.82 -17.61 -1.55
CA LEU A 197 -13.41 -17.42 -1.26
C LEU A 197 -13.12 -15.93 -1.03
N LEU A 198 -12.52 -15.59 0.11
CA LEU A 198 -12.14 -14.22 0.48
C LEU A 198 -10.62 -14.12 0.61
N VAL A 199 -9.98 -13.31 -0.24
CA VAL A 199 -8.53 -13.21 -0.33
C VAL A 199 -8.06 -11.82 0.07
N LEU A 200 -7.34 -11.74 1.21
CA LEU A 200 -6.74 -10.50 1.72
C LEU A 200 -5.33 -10.35 1.15
N ASN A 201 -5.03 -9.24 0.47
CA ASN A 201 -3.77 -9.09 -0.24
C ASN A 201 -3.02 -7.82 0.11
N GLY A 202 -1.68 -7.97 0.11
CA GLY A 202 -0.69 -6.91 0.06
C GLY A 202 0.22 -7.12 -1.16
N SER A 203 -0.38 -7.18 -2.36
CA SER A 203 0.32 -7.48 -3.60
C SER A 203 0.79 -6.19 -4.29
N PRO A 204 2.13 -5.94 -4.40
CA PRO A 204 2.66 -4.73 -4.99
C PRO A 204 2.44 -4.67 -6.51
N PHE A 205 2.46 -3.45 -7.03
CA PHE A 205 2.35 -3.14 -8.45
C PHE A 205 3.53 -3.69 -9.25
N GLU A 206 3.22 -4.37 -10.32
CA GLU A 206 4.09 -4.74 -11.44
C GLU A 206 3.26 -4.66 -12.72
N LEU A 207 3.89 -4.36 -13.88
CA LEU A 207 3.18 -4.06 -15.12
C LEU A 207 2.11 -5.09 -15.52
N ASP A 208 2.44 -6.37 -15.48
CA ASP A 208 1.54 -7.43 -15.95
C ASP A 208 0.77 -8.10 -14.81
N LYS A 209 0.99 -7.68 -13.58
CA LYS A 209 0.50 -8.41 -12.39
C LYS A 209 -1.01 -8.31 -12.19
N SER A 210 -1.64 -7.23 -12.65
CA SER A 210 -3.09 -7.06 -12.56
C SER A 210 -3.83 -8.16 -13.33
N HIS A 211 -3.41 -8.47 -14.57
CA HIS A 211 -3.96 -9.56 -15.37
C HIS A 211 -3.68 -10.93 -14.75
N MET A 212 -2.45 -11.14 -14.30
CA MET A 212 -2.05 -12.38 -13.63
C MET A 212 -2.89 -12.68 -12.38
N ARG A 213 -3.20 -11.66 -11.55
CA ARG A 213 -4.06 -11.80 -10.35
C ARG A 213 -5.47 -12.26 -10.73
N ILE A 214 -6.05 -11.67 -11.78
CA ILE A 214 -7.38 -12.03 -12.26
C ILE A 214 -7.38 -13.45 -12.84
N ASP A 215 -6.37 -13.82 -13.61
CA ASP A 215 -6.28 -15.16 -14.20
C ASP A 215 -6.11 -16.25 -13.14
N LEU A 216 -5.26 -16.03 -12.14
CA LEU A 216 -5.13 -16.93 -10.99
C LEU A 216 -6.45 -17.07 -10.20
N ALA A 217 -7.15 -15.96 -10.00
CA ALA A 217 -8.45 -16.00 -9.32
C ALA A 217 -9.48 -16.80 -10.14
N ARG A 218 -9.48 -16.66 -11.47
CA ARG A 218 -10.33 -17.47 -12.38
C ARG A 218 -10.02 -18.95 -12.28
N GLU A 219 -8.73 -19.32 -12.24
CA GLU A 219 -8.34 -20.72 -12.04
C GLU A 219 -8.90 -21.25 -10.72
N ARG A 220 -8.77 -20.51 -9.62
CA ARG A 220 -9.33 -20.90 -8.30
C ARG A 220 -10.84 -21.05 -8.33
N ALA A 221 -11.56 -20.10 -8.96
CA ALA A 221 -13.00 -20.17 -9.12
C ALA A 221 -13.44 -21.40 -9.93
N HIS A 222 -12.79 -21.68 -11.07
CA HIS A 222 -13.09 -22.86 -11.89
C HIS A 222 -12.81 -24.19 -11.17
N GLU A 223 -11.70 -24.27 -10.41
CA GLU A 223 -11.31 -25.47 -9.67
C GLU A 223 -12.25 -25.81 -8.50
N THR A 224 -12.81 -24.76 -7.88
CA THR A 224 -13.65 -24.91 -6.68
C THR A 224 -15.14 -24.79 -6.95
N GLY A 225 -15.53 -24.18 -8.08
CA GLY A 225 -16.91 -23.80 -8.36
C GLY A 225 -17.43 -22.69 -7.42
N LEU A 226 -16.53 -21.89 -6.81
CA LEU A 226 -16.88 -20.85 -5.84
C LEU A 226 -16.56 -19.46 -6.39
N PRO A 227 -17.37 -18.44 -6.06
CA PRO A 227 -17.01 -17.05 -6.32
C PRO A 227 -15.82 -16.63 -5.44
N LEU A 228 -15.06 -15.64 -5.89
CA LEU A 228 -13.89 -15.14 -5.20
C LEU A 228 -13.90 -13.62 -5.10
N VAL A 229 -13.62 -13.12 -3.89
CA VAL A 229 -13.43 -11.70 -3.57
C VAL A 229 -11.94 -11.46 -3.31
N TYR A 230 -11.33 -10.59 -4.08
CA TYR A 230 -9.94 -10.20 -3.96
C TYR A 230 -9.85 -8.77 -3.44
N ALA A 231 -9.42 -8.58 -2.20
CA ALA A 231 -9.17 -7.26 -1.62
C ALA A 231 -7.67 -7.00 -1.58
N ASN A 232 -7.21 -5.95 -2.26
CA ASN A 232 -5.82 -5.52 -2.22
C ASN A 232 -5.70 -4.16 -1.53
N GLN A 233 -4.58 -3.93 -0.84
CA GLN A 233 -4.28 -2.60 -0.31
C GLN A 233 -3.81 -1.67 -1.43
N VAL A 234 -3.86 -0.36 -1.19
CA VAL A 234 -3.35 0.69 -2.06
C VAL A 234 -2.35 1.55 -1.30
N GLY A 235 -1.41 2.20 -2.00
CA GLY A 235 -0.50 3.19 -1.42
C GLY A 235 0.97 2.88 -1.66
N GLY A 236 1.81 3.89 -1.41
CA GLY A 236 3.26 3.73 -1.37
C GLY A 236 3.74 3.40 0.04
N GLN A 237 4.67 2.45 0.15
CA GLN A 237 5.34 2.14 1.41
C GLN A 237 6.81 1.82 1.12
N ASP A 238 7.71 2.62 1.68
CA ASP A 238 9.13 2.56 1.38
C ASP A 238 9.37 2.58 -0.14
N GLU A 239 9.94 1.54 -0.72
CA GLU A 239 10.19 1.46 -2.16
C GLU A 239 9.10 0.72 -2.94
N LEU A 240 8.04 0.25 -2.28
CA LEU A 240 6.94 -0.48 -2.89
C LEU A 240 5.74 0.43 -3.15
N VAL A 241 5.01 0.13 -4.21
CA VAL A 241 3.72 0.73 -4.51
C VAL A 241 2.69 -0.38 -4.62
N PHE A 242 1.57 -0.23 -3.92
CA PHE A 242 0.41 -1.10 -4.00
C PHE A 242 -0.66 -0.40 -4.82
N ASP A 243 -1.10 -1.06 -5.87
CA ASP A 243 -2.03 -0.47 -6.84
C ASP A 243 -3.50 -0.60 -6.44
N GLY A 244 -3.83 -1.43 -5.43
CA GLY A 244 -5.21 -1.78 -5.16
C GLY A 244 -5.78 -2.67 -6.26
N GLY A 245 -6.73 -2.15 -7.05
CA GLY A 245 -7.35 -2.91 -8.13
C GLY A 245 -8.09 -4.15 -7.64
N SER A 246 -8.74 -4.04 -6.47
CA SER A 246 -9.57 -5.10 -5.90
C SER A 246 -10.67 -5.52 -6.87
N PHE A 247 -11.10 -6.79 -6.83
CA PHE A 247 -12.09 -7.30 -7.76
C PHE A 247 -12.91 -8.45 -7.18
N VAL A 248 -14.01 -8.77 -7.86
CA VAL A 248 -14.85 -9.93 -7.55
C VAL A 248 -15.16 -10.70 -8.84
N ILE A 249 -15.01 -12.00 -8.79
CA ILE A 249 -15.40 -12.91 -9.86
C ILE A 249 -16.45 -13.90 -9.38
N ASN A 250 -17.30 -14.39 -10.29
CA ASN A 250 -18.23 -15.45 -10.00
C ASN A 250 -17.58 -16.84 -10.13
N GLU A 251 -18.33 -17.89 -9.85
CA GLU A 251 -17.93 -19.29 -9.96
C GLU A 251 -17.48 -19.71 -11.37
N SER A 252 -17.98 -19.01 -12.40
CA SER A 252 -17.60 -19.22 -13.81
C SER A 252 -16.39 -18.39 -14.23
N GLY A 253 -15.74 -17.66 -13.31
CA GLY A 253 -14.57 -16.82 -13.59
C GLY A 253 -14.88 -15.49 -14.26
N ASP A 254 -16.16 -15.09 -14.37
CA ASP A 254 -16.53 -13.78 -14.90
C ASP A 254 -16.27 -12.68 -13.88
N LEU A 255 -15.68 -11.58 -14.33
CA LEU A 255 -15.48 -10.38 -13.52
C LEU A 255 -16.83 -9.68 -13.29
N LYS A 256 -17.21 -9.50 -12.04
CA LYS A 256 -18.46 -8.85 -11.63
C LYS A 256 -18.25 -7.48 -10.99
N VAL A 257 -17.08 -7.26 -10.38
CA VAL A 257 -16.66 -5.99 -9.80
C VAL A 257 -15.17 -5.77 -10.09
N GLN A 258 -14.80 -4.58 -10.50
CA GLN A 258 -13.43 -4.13 -10.68
C GLN A 258 -13.25 -2.74 -10.12
N PHE A 259 -12.37 -2.61 -9.11
CA PHE A 259 -12.04 -1.34 -8.48
C PHE A 259 -11.04 -0.54 -9.32
N PRO A 260 -11.03 0.79 -9.16
CA PRO A 260 -9.95 1.62 -9.69
C PRO A 260 -8.63 1.28 -8.99
N VAL A 261 -7.54 1.54 -9.70
CA VAL A 261 -6.19 1.43 -9.17
C VAL A 261 -5.68 2.78 -8.65
N PHE A 262 -4.72 2.76 -7.73
CA PHE A 262 -4.00 3.91 -7.15
C PHE A 262 -4.87 4.88 -6.33
N GLU A 263 -6.06 4.48 -5.91
CA GLU A 263 -6.91 5.27 -5.02
C GLU A 263 -7.53 4.42 -3.90
N SER A 264 -7.74 5.04 -2.74
CA SER A 264 -8.45 4.41 -1.63
C SER A 264 -9.95 4.41 -1.91
N ARG A 265 -10.62 3.27 -1.65
CA ARG A 265 -12.05 3.12 -1.91
C ARG A 265 -12.68 2.06 -1.02
N VAL A 266 -13.95 2.30 -0.65
CA VAL A 266 -14.80 1.31 0.01
C VAL A 266 -16.05 1.13 -0.84
N GLU A 267 -16.30 -0.10 -1.29
CA GLU A 267 -17.47 -0.44 -2.12
C GLU A 267 -18.18 -1.66 -1.56
N ALA A 268 -19.50 -1.63 -1.65
CA ALA A 268 -20.38 -2.72 -1.29
C ALA A 268 -20.58 -3.68 -2.46
N VAL A 269 -20.39 -4.96 -2.21
CA VAL A 269 -20.65 -6.04 -3.17
C VAL A 269 -21.77 -6.90 -2.60
N SER A 270 -22.92 -6.90 -3.27
CA SER A 270 -24.07 -7.71 -2.89
C SER A 270 -24.01 -9.09 -3.54
N PHE A 271 -24.43 -10.09 -2.81
CA PHE A 271 -24.56 -11.46 -3.27
C PHE A 271 -26.03 -11.90 -3.29
N GLY A 272 -26.31 -12.96 -3.97
CA GLY A 272 -27.62 -13.62 -3.98
C GLY A 272 -27.44 -15.12 -4.21
N TRP A 273 -28.40 -15.91 -3.79
CA TRP A 273 -28.39 -17.34 -4.02
C TRP A 273 -28.92 -17.66 -5.41
N ASP A 274 -28.16 -18.38 -6.21
CA ASP A 274 -28.58 -18.94 -7.51
C ASP A 274 -28.27 -20.44 -7.51
N ASN A 275 -29.32 -21.28 -7.49
CA ASN A 275 -29.18 -22.73 -7.44
C ASN A 275 -28.22 -23.22 -6.32
N ASP A 276 -28.37 -22.72 -5.10
CA ASP A 276 -27.55 -23.01 -3.93
C ASP A 276 -26.08 -22.50 -4.03
N ILE A 277 -25.75 -21.70 -5.03
CA ILE A 277 -24.45 -21.03 -5.17
C ILE A 277 -24.61 -19.56 -4.72
N LEU A 278 -23.68 -19.07 -3.90
CA LEU A 278 -23.63 -17.68 -3.49
C LEU A 278 -23.00 -16.82 -4.62
N ALA A 279 -23.82 -16.23 -5.47
CA ALA A 279 -23.38 -15.52 -6.66
C ALA A 279 -23.23 -14.00 -6.43
N PRO A 280 -22.09 -13.37 -6.76
CA PRO A 280 -21.94 -11.91 -6.71
C PRO A 280 -22.79 -11.23 -7.78
N LYS A 281 -23.48 -10.15 -7.39
CA LYS A 281 -24.21 -9.29 -8.34
C LYS A 281 -23.23 -8.37 -9.08
N PRO A 282 -23.54 -7.99 -10.33
CA PRO A 282 -22.78 -6.95 -11.04
C PRO A 282 -22.73 -5.66 -10.23
N GLY A 283 -21.55 -5.07 -10.11
CA GLY A 283 -21.28 -3.83 -9.39
C GLY A 283 -20.39 -2.87 -10.16
N LEU A 284 -19.54 -2.14 -9.45
CA LEU A 284 -18.59 -1.21 -10.02
C LEU A 284 -17.66 -1.91 -11.02
N MET A 285 -17.55 -1.36 -12.22
CA MET A 285 -16.61 -1.83 -13.26
C MET A 285 -15.79 -0.64 -13.75
N VAL A 286 -14.51 -0.63 -13.44
CA VAL A 286 -13.55 0.39 -13.91
C VAL A 286 -12.61 -0.25 -14.91
N ASP A 287 -12.42 0.44 -16.04
CA ASP A 287 -11.52 -0.03 -17.10
C ASP A 287 -10.06 0.01 -16.63
N ALA A 288 -9.25 -0.91 -17.15
CA ALA A 288 -7.81 -0.91 -16.92
C ALA A 288 -7.17 0.34 -17.54
N LEU A 289 -6.19 0.90 -16.83
CA LEU A 289 -5.40 2.02 -17.34
C LEU A 289 -4.47 1.56 -18.47
N ASP A 290 -4.12 2.50 -19.36
CA ASP A 290 -2.99 2.24 -20.25
C ASP A 290 -1.66 2.14 -19.47
N GLU A 291 -0.67 1.49 -20.08
CA GLU A 291 0.59 1.16 -19.40
C GLU A 291 1.35 2.41 -18.92
N ASN A 292 1.39 3.50 -19.72
CA ASN A 292 2.09 4.72 -19.32
C ASN A 292 1.35 5.45 -18.20
N GLU A 293 0.02 5.46 -18.24
CA GLU A 293 -0.79 6.01 -17.15
C GLU A 293 -0.58 5.25 -15.86
N ALA A 294 -0.60 3.92 -15.91
CA ALA A 294 -0.40 3.07 -14.74
C ALA A 294 0.99 3.29 -14.10
N ILE A 295 2.06 3.32 -14.91
CA ILE A 295 3.41 3.61 -14.44
C ILE A 295 3.46 5.02 -13.83
N TYR A 296 2.96 6.04 -14.53
CA TYR A 296 3.03 7.41 -14.06
C TYR A 296 2.30 7.60 -12.72
N LYS A 297 1.09 7.07 -12.61
CA LYS A 297 0.32 7.09 -11.34
C LYS A 297 1.03 6.33 -10.21
N ALA A 298 1.69 5.23 -10.52
CA ALA A 298 2.51 4.51 -9.53
C ALA A 298 3.67 5.37 -9.01
N LEU A 299 4.39 6.08 -9.91
CA LEU A 299 5.48 6.98 -9.52
C LEU A 299 4.96 8.14 -8.64
N VAL A 300 3.83 8.73 -9.01
CA VAL A 300 3.18 9.82 -8.26
C VAL A 300 2.73 9.34 -6.87
N LEU A 301 2.05 8.19 -6.80
CA LEU A 301 1.57 7.62 -5.53
C LEU A 301 2.74 7.25 -4.60
N GLY A 302 3.77 6.58 -5.15
CA GLY A 302 4.96 6.18 -4.40
C GLY A 302 5.67 7.38 -3.74
N LEU A 303 5.95 8.42 -4.52
CA LEU A 303 6.60 9.62 -3.99
C LEU A 303 5.71 10.38 -2.99
N ARG A 304 4.42 10.56 -3.31
CA ARG A 304 3.46 11.25 -2.45
C ARG A 304 3.39 10.61 -1.07
N ASP A 305 3.24 9.30 -1.04
CA ASP A 305 3.08 8.56 0.20
C ASP A 305 4.39 8.50 0.98
N TYR A 306 5.53 8.30 0.31
CA TYR A 306 6.83 8.34 0.99
C TYR A 306 7.06 9.66 1.70
N VAL A 307 6.81 10.78 1.04
CA VAL A 307 6.98 12.12 1.61
C VAL A 307 6.00 12.36 2.78
N ASN A 308 4.72 12.01 2.59
CA ASN A 308 3.68 12.30 3.57
C ASN A 308 3.76 11.37 4.79
N LYS A 309 3.99 10.06 4.60
CA LYS A 309 4.12 9.08 5.69
C LYS A 309 5.35 9.32 6.55
N ASN A 310 6.40 9.93 5.99
CA ASN A 310 7.61 10.31 6.71
C ASN A 310 7.60 11.78 7.18
N TYR A 311 6.49 12.50 7.02
CA TYR A 311 6.28 13.87 7.49
C TYR A 311 7.27 14.90 6.92
N PHE A 312 7.82 14.68 5.72
CA PHE A 312 8.63 15.68 5.06
C PHE A 312 7.78 16.86 4.59
N PRO A 313 8.20 18.11 4.83
CA PRO A 313 7.46 19.30 4.38
C PRO A 313 7.41 19.42 2.85
N GLY A 314 8.39 18.84 2.15
CA GLY A 314 8.50 18.85 0.70
C GLY A 314 9.77 18.18 0.23
N VAL A 315 10.06 18.32 -1.06
CA VAL A 315 11.21 17.70 -1.72
C VAL A 315 12.13 18.71 -2.39
N MET A 316 13.40 18.33 -2.52
CA MET A 316 14.43 19.10 -3.21
C MET A 316 15.00 18.26 -4.35
N ILE A 317 15.12 18.85 -5.54
CA ILE A 317 15.52 18.16 -6.75
C ILE A 317 16.64 18.96 -7.44
N GLY A 318 17.72 18.29 -7.80
CA GLY A 318 18.73 18.83 -8.70
C GLY A 318 18.20 18.86 -10.13
N LEU A 319 17.86 20.05 -10.64
CA LEU A 319 17.34 20.21 -12.00
C LEU A 319 18.48 20.52 -12.96
N SER A 320 18.89 19.53 -13.78
CA SER A 320 20.06 19.62 -14.65
C SER A 320 19.77 20.18 -16.06
N GLY A 321 18.49 20.24 -16.45
CA GLY A 321 18.05 20.46 -17.83
C GLY A 321 17.96 19.15 -18.64
N GLY A 322 18.32 18.00 -18.06
CA GLY A 322 18.11 16.69 -18.67
C GLY A 322 16.69 16.14 -18.40
N VAL A 323 16.21 15.26 -19.27
CA VAL A 323 14.88 14.69 -19.26
C VAL A 323 14.52 13.97 -17.94
N ASP A 324 15.49 13.24 -17.32
CA ASP A 324 15.26 12.52 -16.06
C ASP A 324 14.94 13.46 -14.90
N SER A 325 15.72 14.54 -14.77
CA SER A 325 15.47 15.55 -13.74
C SER A 325 14.17 16.31 -13.99
N ALA A 326 13.81 16.56 -15.26
CA ALA A 326 12.58 17.25 -15.63
C ALA A 326 11.32 16.39 -15.32
N ILE A 327 11.33 15.11 -15.70
CA ILE A 327 10.20 14.21 -15.39
C ILE A 327 10.11 13.92 -13.88
N THR A 328 11.24 13.80 -13.17
CA THR A 328 11.25 13.66 -11.71
C THR A 328 10.60 14.88 -11.03
N ALA A 329 10.91 16.09 -11.52
CA ALA A 329 10.27 17.31 -11.02
C ALA A 329 8.75 17.34 -11.35
N ALA A 330 8.36 16.91 -12.55
CA ALA A 330 6.96 16.81 -12.93
C ALA A 330 6.19 15.83 -12.04
N VAL A 331 6.72 14.63 -11.81
CA VAL A 331 6.13 13.64 -10.88
C VAL A 331 6.04 14.22 -9.46
N ALA A 332 7.05 14.94 -9.00
CA ALA A 332 7.05 15.55 -7.67
C ALA A 332 5.95 16.63 -7.54
N VAL A 333 5.77 17.46 -8.56
CA VAL A 333 4.70 18.47 -8.57
C VAL A 333 3.32 17.83 -8.66
N ASP A 334 3.17 16.80 -9.48
CA ASP A 334 1.92 16.04 -9.58
C ASP A 334 1.56 15.30 -8.27
N ALA A 335 2.58 14.91 -7.52
CA ALA A 335 2.42 14.22 -6.22
C ALA A 335 2.12 15.16 -5.05
N LEU A 336 2.74 16.37 -5.02
CA LEU A 336 2.83 17.21 -3.82
C LEU A 336 2.31 18.63 -4.01
N GLY A 337 2.14 19.08 -5.25
CA GLY A 337 1.92 20.49 -5.61
C GLY A 337 3.23 21.28 -5.68
N ALA A 338 3.24 22.34 -6.49
CA ALA A 338 4.42 23.15 -6.78
C ALA A 338 5.07 23.78 -5.52
N ASP A 339 4.27 24.17 -4.55
CA ASP A 339 4.73 24.83 -3.31
C ASP A 339 5.61 23.93 -2.43
N ARG A 340 5.51 22.61 -2.61
CA ARG A 340 6.30 21.61 -1.87
C ARG A 340 7.49 21.06 -2.65
N VAL A 341 7.78 21.60 -3.84
CA VAL A 341 8.88 21.17 -4.70
C VAL A 341 9.85 22.32 -4.92
N HIS A 342 11.10 22.13 -4.51
CA HIS A 342 12.17 23.09 -4.65
C HIS A 342 13.25 22.55 -5.57
N CYS A 343 13.42 23.17 -6.74
CA CYS A 343 14.43 22.79 -7.72
C CYS A 343 15.70 23.62 -7.57
N VAL A 344 16.85 22.99 -7.76
CA VAL A 344 18.16 23.64 -7.68
C VAL A 344 18.96 23.33 -8.95
N MET A 345 19.27 24.35 -9.74
CA MET A 345 20.20 24.26 -10.85
C MET A 345 21.62 24.53 -10.34
N MET A 346 22.56 23.61 -10.63
CA MET A 346 23.92 23.67 -10.12
C MET A 346 24.94 23.60 -11.30
N PRO A 347 25.09 24.73 -12.06
CA PRO A 347 25.94 24.74 -13.23
C PRO A 347 27.41 24.66 -12.87
N SER A 348 28.17 23.96 -13.72
CA SER A 348 29.63 24.01 -13.79
C SER A 348 30.06 24.87 -15.00
N PRO A 349 31.34 25.21 -15.15
CA PRO A 349 31.87 25.88 -16.37
C PRO A 349 31.61 25.10 -17.67
N TYR A 350 31.31 23.81 -17.57
CA TYR A 350 31.04 22.92 -18.70
C TYR A 350 29.54 22.76 -19.02
N THR A 351 28.65 23.34 -18.21
CA THR A 351 27.20 23.24 -18.42
C THR A 351 26.82 24.03 -19.66
N SER A 352 26.11 23.37 -20.60
CA SER A 352 25.67 24.00 -21.83
C SER A 352 24.61 25.07 -21.60
N LYS A 353 24.49 26.01 -22.53
CA LYS A 353 23.44 27.04 -22.48
C LYS A 353 22.05 26.42 -22.59
N GLU A 354 21.92 25.42 -23.43
CA GLU A 354 20.69 24.67 -23.64
C GLU A 354 20.20 24.01 -22.34
N SER A 355 21.10 23.39 -21.57
CA SER A 355 20.75 22.81 -20.27
C SER A 355 20.23 23.85 -19.27
N LEU A 356 20.80 25.07 -19.28
CA LEU A 356 20.33 26.18 -18.43
C LEU A 356 18.94 26.64 -18.85
N GLU A 357 18.68 26.77 -20.16
CA GLU A 357 17.40 27.16 -20.73
C GLU A 357 16.32 26.11 -20.43
N ASP A 358 16.64 24.84 -20.63
CA ASP A 358 15.68 23.72 -20.42
C ASP A 358 15.33 23.55 -18.94
N ALA A 359 16.29 23.73 -18.01
CA ALA A 359 16.01 23.74 -16.58
C ALA A 359 15.10 24.91 -16.17
N ALA A 360 15.37 26.11 -16.70
CA ALA A 360 14.52 27.27 -16.43
C ALA A 360 13.10 27.11 -17.01
N GLU A 361 13.00 26.56 -18.22
CA GLU A 361 11.69 26.29 -18.85
C GLU A 361 10.91 25.22 -18.09
N ALA A 362 11.53 24.12 -17.69
CA ALA A 362 10.89 23.09 -16.86
C ALA A 362 10.35 23.67 -15.55
N ALA A 363 11.16 24.46 -14.83
CA ALA A 363 10.74 25.11 -13.59
C ALA A 363 9.56 26.07 -13.81
N LYS A 364 9.56 26.81 -14.92
CA LYS A 364 8.46 27.74 -15.28
C LYS A 364 7.19 26.98 -15.63
N LEU A 365 7.27 25.91 -16.42
CA LEU A 365 6.12 25.07 -16.79
C LEU A 365 5.46 24.47 -15.56
N LEU A 366 6.28 23.99 -14.61
CA LEU A 366 5.81 23.37 -13.37
C LEU A 366 5.41 24.37 -12.29
N GLY A 367 5.74 25.65 -12.44
CA GLY A 367 5.46 26.69 -11.45
C GLY A 367 6.27 26.56 -10.16
N VAL A 368 7.42 25.87 -10.20
CA VAL A 368 8.26 25.62 -9.02
C VAL A 368 9.32 26.68 -8.81
N LYS A 369 9.77 26.82 -7.55
CA LYS A 369 10.93 27.63 -7.22
C LYS A 369 12.20 26.99 -7.80
N LEU A 370 13.01 27.80 -8.51
CA LEU A 370 14.32 27.40 -9.02
C LEU A 370 15.41 28.31 -8.44
N ASP A 371 16.33 27.74 -7.65
CA ASP A 371 17.55 28.40 -7.25
C ASP A 371 18.71 27.99 -8.17
N THR A 372 19.61 28.91 -8.46
CA THR A 372 20.83 28.64 -9.25
C THR A 372 22.07 28.83 -8.39
N ILE A 373 22.86 27.77 -8.21
CA ILE A 373 24.07 27.74 -7.39
C ILE A 373 25.21 27.18 -8.21
N ALA A 374 26.12 28.05 -8.69
CA ALA A 374 27.29 27.60 -9.44
C ALA A 374 28.26 26.79 -8.57
N ILE A 375 28.67 25.61 -9.05
CA ILE A 375 29.59 24.73 -8.31
C ILE A 375 31.07 25.02 -8.54
N GLN A 376 31.41 25.96 -9.45
CA GLN A 376 32.78 26.31 -9.78
C GLN A 376 33.64 26.65 -8.55
N PRO A 377 33.19 27.44 -7.56
CA PRO A 377 34.02 27.74 -6.38
C PRO A 377 34.35 26.48 -5.56
N ALA A 378 33.46 25.49 -5.50
CA ALA A 378 33.74 24.23 -4.84
C ALA A 378 34.77 23.39 -5.61
N MET A 379 34.66 23.34 -6.92
CA MET A 379 35.61 22.64 -7.79
C MET A 379 37.02 23.24 -7.64
N GLU A 380 37.16 24.58 -7.71
CA GLU A 380 38.41 25.28 -7.52
C GLU A 380 39.03 25.05 -6.13
N ALA A 381 38.18 24.98 -5.09
CA ALA A 381 38.64 24.66 -3.75
C ALA A 381 39.23 23.25 -3.67
N PHE A 382 38.55 22.23 -4.23
CA PHE A 382 39.05 20.85 -4.24
C PHE A 382 40.32 20.73 -5.12
N GLU A 383 40.37 21.38 -6.27
CA GLU A 383 41.58 21.44 -7.12
C GLU A 383 42.76 22.03 -6.35
N GLY A 384 42.52 23.13 -5.62
CA GLY A 384 43.58 23.76 -4.80
C GLY A 384 44.08 22.86 -3.68
N LEU A 385 43.15 22.14 -2.98
CA LEU A 385 43.49 21.23 -1.88
C LEU A 385 44.27 20.00 -2.36
N LEU A 386 43.97 19.47 -3.54
CA LEU A 386 44.53 18.23 -4.07
C LEU A 386 45.69 18.45 -5.07
N ARG A 387 46.04 19.69 -5.33
CA ARG A 387 47.01 20.06 -6.36
C ARG A 387 48.35 19.33 -6.23
N GLU A 388 48.90 19.23 -5.03
CA GLU A 388 50.16 18.56 -4.79
C GLU A 388 50.07 17.04 -5.03
N GLN A 389 48.95 16.43 -4.71
CA GLN A 389 48.72 15.01 -4.88
C GLN A 389 48.49 14.63 -6.35
N PHE A 390 47.96 15.55 -7.15
CA PHE A 390 47.59 15.30 -8.56
C PHE A 390 48.64 15.74 -9.60
N VAL A 391 49.76 16.35 -9.18
CA VAL A 391 50.79 16.90 -10.05
C VAL A 391 51.26 15.95 -11.17
N GLN A 392 51.30 14.65 -10.92
CA GLN A 392 51.78 13.65 -11.88
C GLN A 392 50.65 12.86 -12.55
N HIS A 393 49.40 13.23 -12.31
CA HIS A 393 48.21 12.54 -12.83
C HIS A 393 47.46 13.45 -13.81
N PRO A 394 47.18 12.99 -15.05
CA PRO A 394 46.32 13.75 -15.97
C PRO A 394 44.89 13.77 -15.47
N ALA A 395 44.10 14.76 -15.90
CA ALA A 395 42.68 14.81 -15.64
C ALA A 395 41.95 13.55 -16.20
N ASP A 396 41.04 13.01 -15.44
CA ASP A 396 40.23 11.82 -15.77
C ASP A 396 38.80 11.95 -15.22
N THR A 397 38.14 10.84 -14.93
CA THR A 397 36.79 10.80 -14.32
C THR A 397 36.75 11.38 -12.90
N THR A 398 37.90 11.66 -12.27
CA THR A 398 37.99 12.24 -10.92
C THR A 398 37.35 13.64 -10.87
N GLU A 399 37.60 14.47 -11.87
CA GLU A 399 37.05 15.82 -11.94
C GLU A 399 35.54 15.82 -12.15
N GLU A 400 35.02 14.90 -12.96
CA GLU A 400 33.57 14.70 -13.11
C GLU A 400 32.93 14.23 -11.79
N ASN A 401 33.57 13.30 -11.11
CA ASN A 401 33.10 12.80 -9.81
C ASN A 401 33.14 13.89 -8.73
N ILE A 402 34.13 14.81 -8.76
CA ILE A 402 34.14 15.97 -7.86
C ILE A 402 32.96 16.89 -8.14
N GLN A 403 32.58 17.11 -9.41
CA GLN A 403 31.37 17.88 -9.74
C GLN A 403 30.10 17.21 -9.20
N ALA A 404 29.90 15.91 -9.47
CA ALA A 404 28.72 15.17 -9.00
C ALA A 404 28.61 15.21 -7.46
N ARG A 405 29.75 14.98 -6.75
CA ARG A 405 29.76 15.02 -5.28
C ARG A 405 29.56 16.44 -4.73
N SER A 406 30.07 17.47 -5.38
CA SER A 406 29.81 18.86 -4.99
C SER A 406 28.34 19.21 -5.09
N ARG A 407 27.63 18.75 -6.13
CA ARG A 407 26.17 18.89 -6.27
C ARG A 407 25.44 18.15 -5.16
N GLY A 408 25.81 16.90 -4.91
CA GLY A 408 25.23 16.09 -3.83
C GLY A 408 25.39 16.75 -2.46
N LEU A 409 26.58 17.28 -2.16
CA LEU A 409 26.85 17.99 -0.90
C LEU A 409 26.01 19.26 -0.75
N ILE A 410 25.85 20.07 -1.82
CA ILE A 410 25.01 21.27 -1.80
C ILE A 410 23.55 20.89 -1.53
N LEU A 411 22.98 19.93 -2.25
CA LEU A 411 21.60 19.45 -2.05
C LEU A 411 21.40 18.95 -0.63
N MET A 412 22.31 18.13 -0.11
CA MET A 412 22.21 17.59 1.26
C MET A 412 22.35 18.69 2.32
N ALA A 413 23.20 19.68 2.11
CA ALA A 413 23.32 20.82 3.03
C ALA A 413 22.03 21.66 3.07
N MET A 414 21.41 21.91 1.92
CA MET A 414 20.11 22.60 1.84
C MET A 414 19.00 21.75 2.45
N SER A 415 18.96 20.46 2.15
CA SER A 415 18.03 19.49 2.76
C SER A 415 18.08 19.54 4.28
N ASN A 416 19.25 19.43 4.87
CA ASN A 416 19.43 19.51 6.33
C ASN A 416 19.01 20.84 6.90
N LYS A 417 19.20 21.93 6.15
CA LYS A 417 18.86 23.28 6.63
C LYS A 417 17.37 23.58 6.58
N PHE A 418 16.68 23.07 5.55
CA PHE A 418 15.27 23.39 5.30
C PHE A 418 14.31 22.24 5.67
N GLY A 419 14.82 21.07 5.96
CA GLY A 419 14.03 19.89 6.29
C GLY A 419 13.40 19.19 5.09
N TYR A 420 13.72 19.60 3.84
CA TYR A 420 13.20 18.96 2.62
C TYR A 420 13.98 17.70 2.30
N MET A 421 13.30 16.69 1.80
CA MET A 421 13.94 15.46 1.35
C MET A 421 14.57 15.65 -0.04
N VAL A 422 15.81 15.23 -0.23
CA VAL A 422 16.40 15.17 -1.56
C VAL A 422 15.84 13.98 -2.33
N VAL A 423 15.39 14.23 -3.56
CA VAL A 423 14.94 13.20 -4.50
C VAL A 423 16.02 13.02 -5.58
N SER A 424 16.48 11.78 -5.74
CA SER A 424 17.41 11.39 -6.80
C SER A 424 16.69 11.25 -8.14
N THR A 425 17.40 11.51 -9.24
CA THR A 425 16.87 11.53 -10.60
C THR A 425 17.41 10.40 -11.49
N GLY A 426 18.18 9.47 -10.94
CA GLY A 426 18.77 8.35 -11.69
C GLY A 426 17.72 7.36 -12.17
N ASN A 427 17.79 6.93 -13.44
CA ASN A 427 16.91 5.95 -14.02
C ASN A 427 17.47 4.52 -13.93
N LYS A 428 16.63 3.51 -14.23
CA LYS A 428 17.03 2.09 -14.17
C LYS A 428 18.17 1.73 -15.10
N SER A 429 18.26 2.36 -16.29
CA SER A 429 19.35 2.09 -17.25
C SER A 429 20.70 2.50 -16.70
N GLU A 430 20.79 3.69 -16.08
CA GLU A 430 22.01 4.19 -15.44
C GLU A 430 22.42 3.29 -14.27
N MET A 431 21.48 2.92 -13.41
CA MET A 431 21.72 2.01 -12.29
C MET A 431 22.20 0.63 -12.74
N SER A 432 21.62 0.10 -13.83
CA SER A 432 21.94 -1.24 -14.35
C SER A 432 23.37 -1.35 -14.91
N VAL A 433 23.91 -0.26 -15.46
CA VAL A 433 25.28 -0.24 -16.03
C VAL A 433 26.31 0.40 -15.09
N GLY A 434 25.86 0.84 -13.88
CA GLY A 434 26.75 1.51 -12.93
C GLY A 434 27.18 2.92 -13.35
N TYR A 435 26.43 3.58 -14.23
CA TYR A 435 26.69 4.97 -14.64
C TYR A 435 26.13 5.93 -13.58
N ALA A 436 26.79 5.96 -12.44
CA ALA A 436 26.42 6.78 -11.29
C ALA A 436 27.63 7.06 -10.42
N THR A 437 27.66 8.23 -9.81
CA THR A 437 28.74 8.64 -8.89
C THR A 437 28.28 8.41 -7.45
N LEU A 438 28.95 7.47 -6.75
CA LEU A 438 28.69 7.22 -5.33
C LEU A 438 28.91 8.50 -4.51
N TYR A 439 27.97 8.83 -3.63
CA TYR A 439 27.91 10.09 -2.86
C TYR A 439 27.77 11.37 -3.72
N GLY A 440 27.39 11.23 -4.99
CA GLY A 440 27.15 12.33 -5.92
C GLY A 440 25.69 12.39 -6.35
N ASP A 441 25.43 12.00 -7.57
CA ASP A 441 24.09 11.99 -8.19
C ASP A 441 23.14 10.94 -7.61
N MET A 442 23.66 9.97 -6.85
CA MET A 442 22.85 8.99 -6.08
C MET A 442 22.38 9.52 -4.72
N CYS A 443 22.74 10.75 -4.33
CA CYS A 443 22.30 11.33 -3.05
C CYS A 443 20.80 11.57 -3.06
N GLY A 444 20.10 11.09 -2.04
CA GLY A 444 18.68 11.31 -1.88
C GLY A 444 18.04 10.27 -0.95
N GLY A 445 16.84 10.60 -0.46
CA GLY A 445 16.03 9.70 0.36
C GLY A 445 15.08 8.83 -0.46
N TYR A 446 14.81 9.21 -1.72
CA TYR A 446 13.94 8.48 -2.63
C TYR A 446 14.39 8.67 -4.08
N ASN A 447 14.27 7.63 -4.89
CA ASN A 447 14.55 7.67 -6.32
C ASN A 447 13.29 7.30 -7.12
N VAL A 448 12.69 8.30 -7.78
CA VAL A 448 11.44 8.15 -8.53
C VAL A 448 11.59 7.19 -9.72
N LEU A 449 12.73 7.25 -10.44
CA LEU A 449 12.93 6.55 -11.71
C LEU A 449 13.74 5.25 -11.57
N LYS A 450 13.98 4.76 -10.35
CA LYS A 450 14.84 3.59 -10.09
C LYS A 450 14.46 2.33 -10.87
N ASP A 451 13.16 2.16 -11.16
CA ASP A 451 12.61 1.01 -11.88
C ASP A 451 12.19 1.33 -13.32
N VAL A 452 12.46 2.57 -13.80
CA VAL A 452 12.06 3.05 -15.13
C VAL A 452 13.26 3.09 -16.07
N TYR A 453 13.24 2.32 -17.16
CA TYR A 453 14.26 2.36 -18.20
C TYR A 453 14.23 3.68 -18.97
N LYS A 454 15.39 4.12 -19.46
CA LYS A 454 15.54 5.40 -20.18
C LYS A 454 14.57 5.58 -21.36
N THR A 455 14.32 4.52 -22.12
CA THR A 455 13.35 4.54 -23.22
C THR A 455 11.93 4.80 -22.74
N ARG A 456 11.56 4.26 -21.59
CA ARG A 456 10.26 4.50 -20.96
C ARG A 456 10.15 5.92 -20.40
N VAL A 457 11.24 6.51 -19.90
CA VAL A 457 11.27 7.90 -19.44
C VAL A 457 10.77 8.85 -20.54
N TYR A 458 11.23 8.71 -21.77
CA TYR A 458 10.74 9.52 -22.91
C TYR A 458 9.27 9.33 -23.19
N GLN A 459 8.77 8.09 -23.08
CA GLN A 459 7.34 7.78 -23.28
C GLN A 459 6.47 8.44 -22.19
N LEU A 460 6.94 8.39 -20.94
CA LEU A 460 6.25 9.03 -19.82
C LEU A 460 6.23 10.56 -19.94
N CYS A 461 7.31 11.19 -20.43
CA CYS A 461 7.33 12.62 -20.73
C CYS A 461 6.29 13.00 -21.79
N ALA A 462 6.24 12.26 -22.90
CA ALA A 462 5.27 12.47 -23.95
C ALA A 462 3.83 12.24 -23.44
N TRP A 463 3.61 11.16 -22.68
CA TRP A 463 2.32 10.87 -22.08
C TRP A 463 1.87 12.00 -21.15
N ARG A 464 2.74 12.45 -20.21
CA ARG A 464 2.40 13.51 -19.25
C ARG A 464 2.11 14.85 -19.93
N ASN A 465 2.85 15.22 -20.97
CA ASN A 465 2.62 16.44 -21.72
C ASN A 465 1.27 16.43 -22.46
N ALA A 466 0.80 15.26 -22.89
CA ALA A 466 -0.47 15.09 -23.57
C ALA A 466 -1.66 14.88 -22.62
N ASN A 467 -1.41 14.44 -21.37
CA ASN A 467 -2.45 14.02 -20.43
C ASN A 467 -2.32 14.73 -19.08
N HIS A 468 -3.49 15.02 -18.50
CA HIS A 468 -3.63 15.43 -17.12
C HIS A 468 -4.86 14.72 -16.55
N THR A 469 -4.62 13.68 -15.75
CA THR A 469 -5.67 12.84 -15.19
C THR A 469 -6.00 13.25 -13.74
N ASP A 470 -7.16 12.81 -13.26
CA ASP A 470 -7.59 13.08 -11.89
C ASP A 470 -6.55 12.60 -10.85
N GLY A 471 -6.37 13.40 -9.80
CA GLY A 471 -5.43 13.15 -8.72
C GLY A 471 -4.02 13.70 -8.92
N LEU A 472 -3.70 14.27 -10.09
CA LEU A 472 -2.45 15.01 -10.33
C LEU A 472 -2.60 16.47 -9.85
N MET A 473 -1.66 16.96 -9.06
CA MET A 473 -1.68 18.33 -8.48
C MET A 473 -0.99 19.37 -9.36
N GLY A 474 -0.26 18.93 -10.36
CA GLY A 474 0.52 19.79 -11.25
C GLY A 474 -0.33 20.53 -12.30
N PRO A 475 0.30 21.33 -13.16
CA PRO A 475 -0.39 22.10 -14.19
C PRO A 475 -0.96 21.20 -15.28
N THR A 476 -2.06 21.66 -15.91
CA THR A 476 -2.57 21.08 -17.15
C THR A 476 -1.67 21.44 -18.32
N GLY A 477 -1.53 20.53 -19.29
CA GLY A 477 -0.68 20.72 -20.48
C GLY A 477 0.78 20.36 -20.24
N MET A 478 1.65 20.98 -21.02
CA MET A 478 3.09 20.67 -21.03
C MET A 478 3.73 20.87 -19.64
N ALA A 479 4.39 19.83 -19.15
CA ALA A 479 5.10 19.80 -17.87
C ALA A 479 6.62 19.59 -18.04
N VAL A 480 7.02 18.94 -19.14
CA VAL A 480 8.42 18.65 -19.48
C VAL A 480 8.76 19.29 -20.81
N PRO A 481 9.86 20.05 -20.94
CA PRO A 481 10.29 20.62 -22.23
C PRO A 481 10.47 19.54 -23.31
N GLU A 482 10.18 19.88 -24.57
CA GLU A 482 10.22 18.93 -25.71
C GLU A 482 11.64 18.75 -26.31
N ARG A 483 12.62 19.47 -25.86
CA ARG A 483 13.99 19.49 -26.42
C ARG A 483 14.84 18.29 -25.96
#